data_e7423d13cd52ebf635417294ae734267
#
_entry.id   e7423d13cd52ebf635417294ae734267
#
_cell.length_a   1.000
_cell.length_b   1.000
_cell.length_c   1.000
_cell.angle_alpha   90.00
_cell.angle_beta   90.00
_cell.angle_gamma   90.00
#
_symmetry.space_group_name_H-M   'P 1'
#
loop_
_entity.id
_entity.type
_entity.pdbx_description
1 polymer ?
#
loop_
_entity_poly.entity_id
_entity_poly.type
_entity_poly.pdbx_seq_one_letter_code
_entity_poly.pdbx_strand_id
1 'polypeptide(L)'
;MRVIESENELRLTCSRSASGGIALLRCETQDDIVRLPDEIDGVPVTEVGAYVLSERVPDLTGKDTFAVRITCGGTEPKHNAAAIRTVTLPKDAKSVGSYAFYNCRNLERIELTDSVSEFGGGALMNCMSLREVILHAAPSAPTCLPRLLGEYAGELDVRFDEHARLLFPEYVEELEDLSPAHIFQRRIHGAGYSYRQCFDGGALNFRQYDAALSELLERHDFSVAARVAVRRLAVPFVLSDAAKADYLAVLRTHGGNLAQSCAKAGETAALTFLLSLGVLSAADVDAACTSAREAEQTAALSVLLSAAGKTQSKGRAKSFEL
;
A
#
# COMPACT_ATOMS: atom_id res chain seq x y z
N MET A 1 11.61 21.95 -26.82
CA MET A 1 10.91 21.07 -25.88
C MET A 1 10.35 19.90 -26.68
N ARG A 2 10.62 18.68 -26.26
CA ARG A 2 10.11 17.45 -26.88
C ARG A 2 8.70 17.21 -26.42
N VAL A 3 7.84 16.65 -27.26
CA VAL A 3 6.44 16.34 -26.94
C VAL A 3 6.19 14.86 -27.18
N ILE A 4 5.57 14.18 -26.21
CA ILE A 4 5.21 12.76 -26.25
C ILE A 4 3.71 12.69 -25.95
N GLU A 5 2.95 11.98 -26.77
CA GLU A 5 1.51 11.75 -26.53
C GLU A 5 1.31 10.64 -25.50
N SER A 6 0.42 10.87 -24.54
CA SER A 6 0.10 9.94 -23.43
C SER A 6 -1.24 10.31 -22.81
N GLU A 7 -1.64 9.54 -21.80
CA GLU A 7 -2.85 9.82 -20.99
C GLU A 7 -2.62 10.93 -19.93
N ASN A 8 -1.37 11.34 -19.70
CA ASN A 8 -1.02 12.34 -18.69
C ASN A 8 -0.65 13.70 -19.30
N GLU A 9 -0.80 14.75 -18.48
CA GLU A 9 -0.24 16.08 -18.73
C GLU A 9 0.93 16.32 -17.78
N LEU A 10 2.16 16.03 -18.25
CA LEU A 10 3.39 16.17 -17.48
C LEU A 10 4.38 17.11 -18.16
N ARG A 11 5.01 17.96 -17.37
CA ARG A 11 6.21 18.69 -17.77
C ARG A 11 7.40 18.14 -16.99
N LEU A 12 8.31 17.51 -17.70
CA LEU A 12 9.49 16.87 -17.12
C LEU A 12 10.72 17.71 -17.34
N THR A 13 11.54 17.86 -16.29
CA THR A 13 12.93 18.31 -16.40
C THR A 13 13.83 17.12 -16.15
N CYS A 14 14.66 16.80 -17.11
CA CYS A 14 15.48 15.60 -17.16
C CYS A 14 16.95 15.94 -17.31
N SER A 15 17.82 15.01 -16.94
CA SER A 15 19.24 15.02 -17.30
C SER A 15 19.68 13.63 -17.74
N ARG A 16 20.88 13.52 -18.34
CA ARG A 16 21.51 12.23 -18.55
C ARG A 16 22.03 11.72 -17.21
N SER A 17 21.73 10.45 -16.90
CA SER A 17 22.27 9.77 -15.72
C SER A 17 23.71 9.32 -15.99
N ALA A 18 24.51 9.24 -14.93
CA ALA A 18 25.87 8.69 -15.00
C ALA A 18 25.86 7.21 -15.42
N SER A 19 24.77 6.49 -15.19
CA SER A 19 24.57 5.09 -15.60
C SER A 19 24.17 4.92 -17.07
N GLY A 20 24.06 6.01 -17.84
CA GLY A 20 23.69 6.00 -19.27
C GLY A 20 22.18 6.09 -19.54
N GLY A 21 21.35 6.10 -18.51
CA GLY A 21 19.89 6.32 -18.60
C GLY A 21 19.50 7.80 -18.52
N ILE A 22 18.23 8.03 -18.16
CA ILE A 22 17.67 9.35 -17.87
C ILE A 22 17.34 9.45 -16.40
N ALA A 23 17.70 10.58 -15.79
CA ALA A 23 17.23 11.00 -14.48
C ALA A 23 16.09 12.02 -14.63
N LEU A 24 14.94 11.72 -14.01
CA LEU A 24 13.83 12.67 -13.88
C LEU A 24 14.11 13.58 -12.68
N LEU A 25 14.45 14.83 -12.94
CA LEU A 25 14.81 15.79 -11.88
C LEU A 25 13.60 16.55 -11.35
N ARG A 26 12.58 16.76 -12.20
CA ARG A 26 11.33 17.43 -11.84
C ARG A 26 10.20 16.92 -12.71
N CYS A 27 9.03 16.70 -12.11
CA CYS A 27 7.78 16.45 -12.81
C CYS A 27 6.73 17.44 -12.31
N GLU A 28 6.20 18.27 -13.21
CA GLU A 28 5.11 19.20 -12.94
C GLU A 28 3.83 18.65 -13.55
N THR A 29 2.78 18.53 -12.72
CA THR A 29 1.49 17.98 -13.12
C THR A 29 0.37 18.46 -12.19
N GLN A 30 -0.89 18.35 -12.67
CA GLN A 30 -2.12 18.46 -11.87
C GLN A 30 -2.92 17.16 -11.89
N ASP A 31 -2.41 16.13 -12.57
CA ASP A 31 -3.08 14.84 -12.67
C ASP A 31 -3.11 14.16 -11.29
N ASP A 32 -4.18 13.46 -10.99
CA ASP A 32 -4.32 12.64 -9.80
C ASP A 32 -3.66 11.26 -9.96
N ILE A 33 -3.56 10.76 -11.20
CA ILE A 33 -2.87 9.52 -11.56
C ILE A 33 -1.67 9.86 -12.42
N VAL A 34 -0.48 9.74 -11.86
CA VAL A 34 0.78 10.08 -12.53
C VAL A 34 1.52 8.81 -12.91
N ARG A 35 1.68 8.57 -14.21
CA ARG A 35 2.53 7.53 -14.76
C ARG A 35 3.80 8.14 -15.31
N LEU A 36 4.91 7.97 -14.60
CA LEU A 36 6.21 8.42 -15.07
C LEU A 36 6.66 7.54 -16.25
N PRO A 37 7.21 8.12 -17.33
CA PRO A 37 7.54 7.36 -18.53
C PRO A 37 8.68 6.35 -18.28
N ASP A 38 8.56 5.17 -18.86
CA ASP A 38 9.61 4.14 -18.82
C ASP A 38 10.85 4.56 -19.59
N GLU A 39 10.65 5.31 -20.68
CA GLU A 39 11.71 5.76 -21.56
C GLU A 39 11.41 7.14 -22.18
N ILE A 40 12.44 7.84 -22.56
CA ILE A 40 12.36 9.09 -23.32
C ILE A 40 13.30 8.95 -24.54
N ASP A 41 12.72 9.04 -25.74
CA ASP A 41 13.43 8.83 -27.02
C ASP A 41 14.19 7.48 -27.08
N GLY A 42 13.59 6.41 -26.57
CA GLY A 42 14.20 5.07 -26.55
C GLY A 42 15.33 4.91 -25.52
N VAL A 43 15.52 5.87 -24.63
CA VAL A 43 16.47 5.79 -23.53
C VAL A 43 15.73 5.56 -22.23
N PRO A 44 16.04 4.48 -21.46
CA PRO A 44 15.32 4.15 -20.25
C PRO A 44 15.48 5.23 -19.17
N VAL A 45 14.40 5.47 -18.42
CA VAL A 45 14.43 6.30 -17.22
C VAL A 45 14.87 5.42 -16.05
N THR A 46 16.07 5.74 -15.54
CA THR A 46 16.72 4.93 -14.49
C THR A 46 16.76 5.58 -13.12
N GLU A 47 16.47 6.87 -13.03
CA GLU A 47 16.52 7.60 -11.78
C GLU A 47 15.31 8.51 -11.62
N VAL A 48 14.67 8.45 -10.46
CA VAL A 48 13.64 9.38 -10.00
C VAL A 48 14.29 10.30 -8.98
N GLY A 49 14.49 11.57 -9.34
CA GLY A 49 15.32 12.52 -8.61
C GLY A 49 14.71 12.97 -7.27
N ALA A 50 15.54 13.66 -6.49
CA ALA A 50 15.09 14.29 -5.26
C ALA A 50 14.05 15.39 -5.57
N TYR A 51 13.00 15.47 -4.72
CA TYR A 51 11.89 16.43 -4.85
C TYR A 51 11.13 16.39 -6.18
N VAL A 52 11.18 15.30 -6.93
CA VAL A 52 10.67 15.21 -8.31
C VAL A 52 9.19 15.58 -8.43
N LEU A 53 8.34 15.13 -7.52
CA LEU A 53 6.89 15.42 -7.45
C LEU A 53 6.51 16.27 -6.22
N SER A 54 7.49 16.74 -5.48
CA SER A 54 7.29 17.54 -4.29
C SER A 54 6.74 18.94 -4.62
N GLU A 55 6.05 19.56 -3.67
CA GLU A 55 5.77 21.01 -3.71
C GLU A 55 7.06 21.86 -3.79
N ARG A 56 8.12 21.39 -3.16
CA ARG A 56 9.41 22.06 -3.18
C ARG A 56 10.11 21.86 -4.52
N VAL A 57 10.53 22.94 -5.13
CA VAL A 57 11.32 22.89 -6.37
C VAL A 57 12.76 22.50 -6.05
N PRO A 58 13.33 21.49 -6.71
CA PRO A 58 14.75 21.13 -6.53
C PRO A 58 15.65 22.23 -7.08
N ASP A 59 16.83 22.42 -6.46
CA ASP A 59 17.89 23.25 -7.05
C ASP A 59 18.58 22.47 -8.18
N LEU A 60 18.44 22.99 -9.39
CA LEU A 60 19.01 22.41 -10.61
C LEU A 60 20.15 23.26 -11.17
N THR A 61 20.65 24.23 -10.41
CA THR A 61 21.73 25.13 -10.84
C THR A 61 22.98 24.32 -11.25
N GLY A 62 23.51 24.62 -12.41
CA GLY A 62 24.72 23.96 -12.95
C GLY A 62 24.53 22.55 -13.50
N LYS A 63 23.30 22.04 -13.52
CA LYS A 63 23.00 20.75 -14.16
C LYS A 63 22.67 20.94 -15.64
N ASP A 64 23.20 20.04 -16.47
CA ASP A 64 22.83 19.95 -17.88
C ASP A 64 21.45 19.29 -17.98
N THR A 65 20.42 20.08 -18.26
CA THR A 65 19.04 19.63 -18.24
C THR A 65 18.36 19.86 -19.59
N PHE A 66 17.37 19.02 -19.88
CA PHE A 66 16.47 19.20 -21.00
C PHE A 66 15.02 18.99 -20.56
N ALA A 67 14.08 19.64 -21.28
CA ALA A 67 12.66 19.56 -20.97
C ALA A 67 11.94 18.63 -21.94
N VAL A 68 11.02 17.82 -21.40
CA VAL A 68 10.09 16.95 -22.13
C VAL A 68 8.68 17.26 -21.69
N ARG A 69 7.76 17.38 -22.64
CA ARG A 69 6.32 17.48 -22.36
C ARG A 69 5.65 16.17 -22.76
N ILE A 70 4.90 15.61 -21.84
CA ILE A 70 3.98 14.50 -22.07
C ILE A 70 2.59 15.10 -22.04
N THR A 71 1.75 14.81 -23.04
CA THR A 71 0.47 15.48 -23.19
C THR A 71 -0.61 14.57 -23.77
N CYS A 72 -1.83 14.72 -23.26
CA CYS A 72 -3.05 14.20 -23.88
C CYS A 72 -3.80 15.26 -24.69
N GLY A 73 -3.13 16.40 -25.03
CA GLY A 73 -3.72 17.50 -25.79
C GLY A 73 -4.20 18.67 -24.93
N GLY A 74 -3.91 18.65 -23.64
CA GLY A 74 -4.26 19.69 -22.68
C GLY A 74 -3.32 20.91 -22.68
N THR A 75 -3.55 21.80 -21.72
CA THR A 75 -2.69 22.97 -21.47
C THR A 75 -1.46 22.58 -20.68
N GLU A 76 -0.45 23.44 -20.67
CA GLU A 76 0.76 23.23 -19.87
C GLU A 76 0.40 23.14 -18.38
N PRO A 77 0.79 22.06 -17.66
CA PRO A 77 0.38 21.83 -16.28
C PRO A 77 1.05 22.82 -15.33
N LYS A 78 0.29 23.28 -14.33
CA LYS A 78 0.84 23.89 -13.14
C LYS A 78 0.97 22.81 -12.09
N HIS A 79 2.13 22.72 -11.46
CA HIS A 79 2.35 21.67 -10.47
C HIS A 79 1.44 21.82 -9.24
N ASN A 80 0.81 20.71 -8.85
CA ASN A 80 0.02 20.60 -7.61
C ASN A 80 0.27 19.23 -6.96
N ALA A 81 1.23 19.17 -6.04
CA ALA A 81 1.56 17.93 -5.31
C ALA A 81 0.34 17.35 -4.56
N ALA A 82 -0.59 18.19 -4.10
CA ALA A 82 -1.80 17.74 -3.40
C ALA A 82 -2.86 17.13 -4.32
N ALA A 83 -2.77 17.30 -5.64
CA ALA A 83 -3.67 16.62 -6.58
C ALA A 83 -3.33 15.13 -6.72
N ILE A 84 -2.06 14.75 -6.53
CA ILE A 84 -1.53 13.43 -6.83
C ILE A 84 -2.08 12.39 -5.84
N ARG A 85 -2.74 11.35 -6.38
CA ARG A 85 -3.26 10.20 -5.62
C ARG A 85 -2.51 8.91 -5.92
N THR A 86 -2.06 8.72 -7.15
CA THR A 86 -1.36 7.51 -7.58
C THR A 86 -0.13 7.88 -8.37
N VAL A 87 0.98 7.20 -8.08
CA VAL A 87 2.22 7.34 -8.83
C VAL A 87 2.70 5.97 -9.27
N THR A 88 2.90 5.80 -10.58
CA THR A 88 3.60 4.63 -11.15
C THR A 88 5.01 5.06 -11.54
N LEU A 89 6.01 4.37 -10.99
CA LEU A 89 7.43 4.62 -11.29
C LEU A 89 7.84 3.96 -12.61
N PRO A 90 8.88 4.48 -13.28
CA PRO A 90 9.43 3.83 -14.47
C PRO A 90 9.93 2.42 -14.15
N LYS A 91 9.67 1.46 -15.05
CA LYS A 91 10.00 0.04 -14.83
C LYS A 91 11.50 -0.22 -14.60
N ASP A 92 12.37 0.60 -15.20
CA ASP A 92 13.83 0.47 -15.11
C ASP A 92 14.46 1.42 -14.07
N ALA A 93 13.63 2.12 -13.26
CA ALA A 93 14.11 2.99 -12.20
C ALA A 93 14.93 2.21 -11.18
N LYS A 94 16.17 2.65 -10.91
CA LYS A 94 17.09 2.05 -9.94
C LYS A 94 17.05 2.76 -8.60
N SER A 95 16.73 4.06 -8.62
CA SER A 95 16.72 4.88 -7.42
C SER A 95 15.55 5.84 -7.38
N VAL A 96 15.05 6.07 -6.16
CA VAL A 96 14.14 7.14 -5.80
C VAL A 96 14.89 8.09 -4.89
N GLY A 97 14.97 9.35 -5.26
CA GLY A 97 15.73 10.37 -4.54
C GLY A 97 15.06 10.81 -3.23
N SER A 98 15.85 11.45 -2.36
CA SER A 98 15.34 11.97 -1.09
C SER A 98 14.22 12.99 -1.32
N TYR A 99 13.18 12.92 -0.48
CA TYR A 99 12.02 13.83 -0.55
C TYR A 99 11.27 13.81 -1.89
N ALA A 100 11.37 12.74 -2.67
CA ALA A 100 10.80 12.64 -4.02
C ALA A 100 9.31 13.01 -4.06
N PHE A 101 8.53 12.57 -3.07
CA PHE A 101 7.09 12.80 -2.94
C PHE A 101 6.73 13.70 -1.73
N TYR A 102 7.68 14.48 -1.25
CA TYR A 102 7.46 15.34 -0.07
C TYR A 102 6.24 16.24 -0.25
N ASN A 103 5.32 16.21 0.74
CA ASN A 103 4.03 16.92 0.73
C ASN A 103 3.02 16.47 -0.34
N CYS A 104 3.17 15.32 -0.97
CA CYS A 104 2.09 14.69 -1.73
C CYS A 104 1.04 14.11 -0.76
N ARG A 105 0.31 15.01 -0.06
CA ARG A 105 -0.55 14.66 1.08
C ARG A 105 -1.66 13.70 0.75
N ASN A 106 -2.16 13.74 -0.49
CA ASN A 106 -3.24 12.89 -0.98
C ASN A 106 -2.73 11.65 -1.75
N LEU A 107 -1.42 11.41 -1.77
CA LEU A 107 -0.85 10.21 -2.37
C LEU A 107 -1.34 8.97 -1.63
N GLU A 108 -2.12 8.14 -2.30
CA GLU A 108 -2.76 6.94 -1.77
C GLU A 108 -2.03 5.65 -2.18
N ARG A 109 -1.42 5.66 -3.38
CA ARG A 109 -0.81 4.48 -3.97
C ARG A 109 0.49 4.79 -4.68
N ILE A 110 1.48 3.91 -4.48
CA ILE A 110 2.71 3.89 -5.27
C ILE A 110 2.84 2.52 -5.93
N GLU A 111 3.21 2.52 -7.20
CA GLU A 111 3.44 1.34 -8.01
C GLU A 111 4.87 1.37 -8.53
N LEU A 112 5.63 0.28 -8.31
CA LEU A 112 7.04 0.18 -8.66
C LEU A 112 7.45 -1.27 -8.93
N THR A 113 8.65 -1.43 -9.52
CA THR A 113 9.24 -2.74 -9.82
C THR A 113 10.38 -3.07 -8.85
N ASP A 114 10.89 -4.29 -8.92
CA ASP A 114 12.09 -4.75 -8.21
C ASP A 114 13.40 -4.11 -8.72
N SER A 115 13.33 -3.38 -9.83
CA SER A 115 14.46 -2.59 -10.33
C SER A 115 14.94 -1.55 -9.33
N VAL A 116 14.01 -0.99 -8.51
CA VAL A 116 14.35 0.01 -7.50
C VAL A 116 15.14 -0.65 -6.37
N SER A 117 16.43 -0.32 -6.28
CA SER A 117 17.32 -0.79 -5.21
C SER A 117 17.57 0.27 -4.13
N GLU A 118 17.37 1.55 -4.46
CA GLU A 118 17.61 2.67 -3.55
C GLU A 118 16.34 3.50 -3.38
N PHE A 119 15.97 3.75 -2.11
CA PHE A 119 14.84 4.60 -1.74
C PHE A 119 15.33 5.66 -0.74
N GLY A 120 15.29 6.93 -1.15
CA GLY A 120 15.92 8.03 -0.44
C GLY A 120 15.18 8.47 0.80
N GLY A 121 15.93 8.99 1.77
CA GLY A 121 15.40 9.46 3.04
C GLY A 121 14.38 10.59 2.88
N GLY A 122 13.28 10.54 3.65
CA GLY A 122 12.18 11.50 3.60
C GLY A 122 11.36 11.44 2.30
N ALA A 123 11.57 10.45 1.43
CA ALA A 123 10.86 10.36 0.15
C ALA A 123 9.33 10.39 0.32
N LEU A 124 8.82 9.80 1.40
CA LEU A 124 7.40 9.75 1.74
C LEU A 124 6.98 10.71 2.86
N MET A 125 7.84 11.68 3.21
CA MET A 125 7.52 12.63 4.26
C MET A 125 6.27 13.44 3.92
N ASN A 126 5.29 13.47 4.85
CA ASN A 126 3.97 14.10 4.71
C ASN A 126 3.06 13.49 3.62
N CYS A 127 3.29 12.25 3.19
CA CYS A 127 2.34 11.48 2.37
C CYS A 127 1.27 10.86 3.29
N MET A 128 0.38 11.68 3.85
CA MET A 128 -0.53 11.29 4.94
C MET A 128 -1.62 10.29 4.53
N SER A 129 -1.90 10.17 3.24
CA SER A 129 -2.96 9.29 2.70
C SER A 129 -2.42 8.00 2.12
N LEU A 130 -1.10 7.76 2.15
CA LEU A 130 -0.52 6.55 1.56
C LEU A 130 -0.99 5.31 2.31
N ARG A 131 -1.54 4.36 1.56
CA ARG A 131 -2.13 3.13 2.10
C ARG A 131 -1.84 1.89 1.26
N GLU A 132 -1.35 2.04 0.04
CA GLU A 132 -1.11 0.90 -0.85
C GLU A 132 0.21 1.03 -1.60
N VAL A 133 0.96 -0.06 -1.65
CA VAL A 133 2.12 -0.23 -2.53
C VAL A 133 1.88 -1.46 -3.41
N ILE A 134 2.00 -1.28 -4.72
CA ILE A 134 2.03 -2.38 -5.67
C ILE A 134 3.49 -2.57 -6.10
N LEU A 135 4.02 -3.74 -5.83
CA LEU A 135 5.39 -4.10 -6.14
C LEU A 135 5.42 -5.22 -7.18
N HIS A 136 5.82 -4.89 -8.39
CA HIS A 136 6.01 -5.85 -9.48
C HIS A 136 7.31 -6.61 -9.28
N ALA A 137 7.26 -7.63 -8.43
CA ALA A 137 8.40 -8.45 -8.02
C ALA A 137 7.96 -9.83 -7.58
N ALA A 138 8.86 -10.79 -7.63
CA ALA A 138 8.64 -12.06 -6.95
C ALA A 138 8.63 -11.84 -5.42
N PRO A 139 7.63 -12.38 -4.68
CA PRO A 139 7.48 -12.08 -3.25
C PRO A 139 8.67 -12.50 -2.37
N SER A 140 9.49 -13.44 -2.83
CA SER A 140 10.69 -13.91 -2.14
C SER A 140 11.97 -13.24 -2.61
N ALA A 141 11.91 -12.35 -3.61
CA ALA A 141 13.09 -11.63 -4.10
C ALA A 141 13.49 -10.49 -3.15
N PRO A 142 14.79 -10.16 -3.05
CA PRO A 142 15.22 -8.92 -2.42
C PRO A 142 14.67 -7.71 -3.17
N THR A 143 14.13 -6.73 -2.43
CA THR A 143 13.52 -5.51 -2.99
C THR A 143 13.87 -4.28 -2.15
N CYS A 144 13.48 -3.09 -2.59
CA CYS A 144 13.60 -1.87 -1.79
C CYS A 144 12.56 -1.77 -0.67
N LEU A 145 11.64 -2.75 -0.55
CA LEU A 145 10.54 -2.69 0.41
C LEU A 145 10.96 -2.40 1.86
N PRO A 146 12.04 -3.00 2.43
CA PRO A 146 12.50 -2.66 3.78
C PRO A 146 12.84 -1.17 3.94
N ARG A 147 13.46 -0.55 2.92
CA ARG A 147 13.81 0.88 2.92
C ARG A 147 12.57 1.75 2.83
N LEU A 148 11.64 1.42 1.92
CA LEU A 148 10.37 2.12 1.78
C LEU A 148 9.56 2.06 3.08
N LEU A 149 9.46 0.90 3.72
CA LEU A 149 8.79 0.71 4.99
C LEU A 149 9.47 1.44 6.15
N GLY A 150 10.78 1.67 6.07
CA GLY A 150 11.54 2.50 7.01
C GLY A 150 11.21 4.00 6.91
N GLU A 151 10.76 4.45 5.74
CA GLU A 151 10.37 5.84 5.49
C GLU A 151 8.89 6.13 5.82
N TYR A 152 8.09 5.09 6.13
CA TYR A 152 6.66 5.24 6.36
C TYR A 152 6.17 4.40 7.53
N ALA A 153 5.76 5.04 8.60
CA ALA A 153 5.29 4.38 9.83
C ALA A 153 3.80 4.02 9.82
N GLY A 154 3.00 4.59 8.92
CA GLY A 154 1.57 4.34 8.81
C GLY A 154 1.24 2.92 8.33
N GLU A 155 -0.04 2.55 8.41
CA GLU A 155 -0.52 1.26 7.89
C GLU A 155 -0.37 1.20 6.37
N LEU A 156 0.15 0.08 5.84
CA LEU A 156 0.44 -0.08 4.42
C LEU A 156 0.05 -1.46 3.91
N ASP A 157 -0.84 -1.52 2.92
CA ASP A 157 -1.20 -2.73 2.18
C ASP A 157 -0.20 -2.91 1.03
N VAL A 158 0.60 -3.98 1.08
CA VAL A 158 1.61 -4.27 0.06
C VAL A 158 1.16 -5.46 -0.78
N ARG A 159 1.13 -5.28 -2.08
CA ARG A 159 0.76 -6.30 -3.06
C ARG A 159 1.94 -6.63 -3.96
N PHE A 160 2.23 -7.91 -4.09
CA PHE A 160 3.19 -8.46 -5.04
C PHE A 160 2.42 -9.05 -6.22
N ASP A 161 1.96 -8.21 -7.13
CA ASP A 161 1.06 -8.60 -8.22
C ASP A 161 -0.12 -9.46 -7.70
N GLU A 162 -0.34 -10.62 -8.31
CA GLU A 162 -1.34 -11.61 -7.90
C GLU A 162 -0.77 -12.69 -6.96
N HIS A 163 0.50 -12.56 -6.53
CA HIS A 163 1.23 -13.63 -5.87
C HIS A 163 1.20 -13.56 -4.34
N ALA A 164 1.18 -12.36 -3.77
CA ALA A 164 1.10 -12.17 -2.33
C ALA A 164 0.47 -10.81 -1.97
N ARG A 165 -0.18 -10.76 -0.80
CA ARG A 165 -0.71 -9.53 -0.24
C ARG A 165 -0.51 -9.51 1.26
N LEU A 166 0.05 -8.42 1.77
CA LEU A 166 0.44 -8.28 3.16
C LEU A 166 0.04 -6.90 3.69
N LEU A 167 -0.40 -6.85 4.94
CA LEU A 167 -0.65 -5.61 5.64
C LEU A 167 0.50 -5.37 6.63
N PHE A 168 1.18 -4.24 6.47
CA PHE A 168 2.13 -3.76 7.46
C PHE A 168 1.41 -2.77 8.38
N PRO A 169 1.13 -3.13 9.63
CA PRO A 169 0.43 -2.25 10.55
C PRO A 169 1.20 -0.96 10.83
N GLU A 170 0.50 0.07 11.28
CA GLU A 170 1.14 1.30 11.76
C GLU A 170 1.88 1.07 13.08
N TYR A 171 2.86 1.93 13.33
CA TYR A 171 3.50 2.09 14.63
C TYR A 171 3.83 3.56 14.87
N VAL A 172 3.99 3.91 16.13
CA VAL A 172 4.43 5.23 16.54
C VAL A 172 5.74 5.11 17.30
N GLU A 173 6.69 5.95 16.96
CA GLU A 173 7.96 6.07 17.65
C GLU A 173 8.00 7.38 18.43
N GLU A 174 8.18 7.27 19.72
CA GLU A 174 8.33 8.41 20.63
C GLU A 174 9.76 8.44 21.19
N LEU A 175 10.38 9.61 21.14
CA LEU A 175 11.64 9.89 21.80
C LEU A 175 11.36 10.68 23.07
N GLU A 176 11.53 10.05 24.23
CA GLU A 176 11.39 10.69 25.52
C GLU A 176 12.76 11.19 25.99
N ASP A 177 12.88 12.51 26.27
CA ASP A 177 14.07 13.08 26.90
C ASP A 177 13.94 12.95 28.41
N LEU A 178 14.75 12.08 29.00
CA LEU A 178 14.83 11.89 30.44
C LEU A 178 15.81 12.91 31.05
N SER A 179 15.36 14.18 31.10
CA SER A 179 16.10 15.26 31.77
C SER A 179 16.27 14.97 33.28
N PRO A 180 17.39 15.38 33.92
CA PRO A 180 18.45 16.25 33.44
C PRO A 180 19.64 15.56 32.76
N ALA A 181 19.62 14.22 32.64
CA ALA A 181 20.74 13.46 32.12
C ALA A 181 20.84 13.45 30.58
N HIS A 182 19.88 14.10 29.86
CA HIS A 182 19.78 14.09 28.40
C HIS A 182 19.87 12.69 27.78
N ILE A 183 19.29 11.71 28.47
CA ILE A 183 19.15 10.34 27.95
C ILE A 183 17.86 10.27 27.16
N PHE A 184 17.96 9.95 25.88
CA PHE A 184 16.81 9.72 25.04
C PHE A 184 16.38 8.26 25.13
N GLN A 185 15.15 8.02 25.56
CA GLN A 185 14.53 6.72 25.52
C GLN A 185 13.61 6.62 24.30
N ARG A 186 13.87 5.64 23.45
CA ARG A 186 13.01 5.31 22.32
C ARG A 186 11.90 4.38 22.81
N ARG A 187 10.65 4.79 22.62
CA ARG A 187 9.47 3.96 22.85
C ARG A 187 8.77 3.68 21.54
N ILE A 188 8.39 2.41 21.34
CA ILE A 188 7.66 1.99 20.13
C ILE A 188 6.28 1.50 20.58
N HIS A 189 5.25 2.11 20.01
CA HIS A 189 3.87 1.78 20.23
C HIS A 189 3.28 1.15 18.96
N GLY A 190 2.42 0.13 19.13
CA GLY A 190 1.88 -0.65 18.03
C GLY A 190 2.80 -1.81 17.58
N ALA A 191 2.25 -2.78 16.88
CA ALA A 191 2.98 -3.97 16.40
C ALA A 191 3.67 -3.75 15.05
N GLY A 192 3.42 -2.64 14.39
CA GLY A 192 3.90 -2.40 13.02
C GLY A 192 5.42 -2.38 12.88
N TYR A 193 6.14 -2.08 13.96
CA TYR A 193 7.61 -2.14 13.96
C TYR A 193 8.11 -3.56 13.77
N SER A 194 7.56 -4.55 14.48
CA SER A 194 7.96 -5.96 14.38
C SER A 194 7.71 -6.51 12.97
N TYR A 195 6.58 -6.17 12.36
CA TYR A 195 6.29 -6.54 10.97
C TYR A 195 7.33 -5.99 9.98
N ARG A 196 7.89 -4.79 10.23
CA ARG A 196 8.93 -4.16 9.40
C ARG A 196 10.32 -4.77 9.58
N GLN A 197 10.50 -5.63 10.57
CA GLN A 197 11.75 -6.38 10.80
C GLN A 197 11.76 -7.77 10.11
N CYS A 198 10.66 -8.17 9.47
CA CYS A 198 10.52 -9.49 8.84
C CYS A 198 11.23 -9.59 7.49
N PHE A 199 12.51 -9.23 7.43
CA PHE A 199 13.30 -9.27 6.19
C PHE A 199 14.68 -9.87 6.41
N ASP A 200 15.12 -10.69 5.45
CA ASP A 200 16.46 -11.27 5.38
C ASP A 200 17.15 -10.81 4.10
N GLY A 201 18.20 -10.00 4.21
CA GLY A 201 18.94 -9.51 3.04
C GLY A 201 18.09 -8.75 2.01
N GLY A 202 17.01 -8.09 2.45
CA GLY A 202 16.07 -7.36 1.58
C GLY A 202 14.90 -8.21 1.08
N ALA A 203 14.92 -9.51 1.25
CA ALA A 203 13.83 -10.42 0.93
C ALA A 203 12.87 -10.58 2.12
N LEU A 204 11.57 -10.64 1.86
CA LEU A 204 10.56 -10.84 2.90
C LEU A 204 10.62 -12.26 3.46
N ASN A 205 10.74 -12.37 4.80
CA ASN A 205 10.64 -13.62 5.52
C ASN A 205 9.18 -13.87 5.96
N PHE A 206 8.45 -14.63 5.16
CA PHE A 206 7.04 -14.94 5.41
C PHE A 206 6.78 -15.66 6.73
N ARG A 207 7.72 -16.51 7.19
CA ARG A 207 7.59 -17.20 8.48
C ARG A 207 7.67 -16.21 9.65
N GLN A 208 8.61 -15.27 9.61
CA GLN A 208 8.71 -14.23 10.64
C GLN A 208 7.48 -13.30 10.60
N TYR A 209 7.01 -12.96 9.40
CA TYR A 209 5.79 -12.16 9.22
C TYR A 209 4.57 -12.85 9.84
N ASP A 210 4.38 -14.16 9.57
CA ASP A 210 3.26 -14.93 10.12
C ASP A 210 3.39 -15.08 11.65
N ALA A 211 4.61 -15.23 12.19
CA ALA A 211 4.85 -15.30 13.63
C ALA A 211 4.58 -13.98 14.37
N ALA A 212 4.71 -12.83 13.71
CA ALA A 212 4.42 -11.52 14.31
C ALA A 212 2.93 -11.33 14.66
N LEU A 213 2.03 -12.21 14.21
CA LEU A 213 0.63 -12.21 14.60
C LEU A 213 0.45 -12.33 16.13
N SER A 214 1.30 -13.09 16.80
CA SER A 214 1.25 -13.27 18.27
C SER A 214 1.34 -11.94 19.01
N GLU A 215 2.18 -11.01 18.56
CA GLU A 215 2.31 -9.69 19.16
C GLU A 215 1.02 -8.86 19.08
N LEU A 216 0.30 -8.91 17.94
CA LEU A 216 -1.01 -8.26 17.82
C LEU A 216 -2.01 -8.83 18.82
N LEU A 217 -2.01 -10.14 19.02
CA LEU A 217 -2.91 -10.82 19.95
C LEU A 217 -2.58 -10.48 21.41
N GLU A 218 -1.30 -10.46 21.78
CA GLU A 218 -0.81 -10.06 23.10
C GLU A 218 -1.16 -8.60 23.44
N ARG A 219 -1.11 -7.71 22.44
CA ARG A 219 -1.49 -6.30 22.55
C ARG A 219 -3.00 -6.06 22.51
N HIS A 220 -3.79 -7.10 22.30
CA HIS A 220 -5.26 -7.00 22.09
C HIS A 220 -5.67 -6.16 20.87
N ASP A 221 -4.78 -6.03 19.87
CA ASP A 221 -5.04 -5.34 18.61
C ASP A 221 -5.80 -6.22 17.61
N PHE A 222 -6.94 -6.76 18.05
CA PHE A 222 -7.73 -7.74 17.31
C PHE A 222 -8.25 -7.22 15.97
N SER A 223 -8.53 -5.92 15.88
CA SER A 223 -8.97 -5.28 14.64
C SER A 223 -7.86 -5.33 13.59
N VAL A 224 -6.63 -5.02 13.98
CA VAL A 224 -5.45 -5.10 13.10
C VAL A 224 -5.15 -6.54 12.75
N ALA A 225 -5.18 -7.46 13.74
CA ALA A 225 -4.98 -8.89 13.52
C ALA A 225 -5.96 -9.47 12.48
N ALA A 226 -7.24 -9.08 12.53
CA ALA A 226 -8.23 -9.52 11.55
C ALA A 226 -7.95 -8.96 10.15
N ARG A 227 -7.51 -7.70 10.01
CA ARG A 227 -7.11 -7.13 8.72
C ARG A 227 -5.87 -7.82 8.14
N VAL A 228 -4.85 -8.09 8.95
CA VAL A 228 -3.66 -8.89 8.56
C VAL A 228 -4.10 -10.26 8.08
N ALA A 229 -4.93 -10.97 8.85
CA ALA A 229 -5.40 -12.31 8.52
C ALA A 229 -6.13 -12.36 7.16
N VAL A 230 -7.02 -11.40 6.89
CA VAL A 230 -7.74 -11.34 5.60
C VAL A 230 -6.78 -11.14 4.44
N ARG A 231 -5.82 -10.20 4.54
CA ARG A 231 -4.87 -9.95 3.46
C ARG A 231 -4.00 -11.18 3.19
N ARG A 232 -3.50 -11.80 4.26
CA ARG A 232 -2.61 -12.96 4.19
C ARG A 232 -3.31 -14.22 3.65
N LEU A 233 -4.59 -14.41 3.98
CA LEU A 233 -5.41 -15.52 3.49
C LEU A 233 -5.94 -15.29 2.07
N ALA A 234 -6.15 -14.04 1.66
CA ALA A 234 -6.70 -13.73 0.34
C ALA A 234 -5.74 -14.12 -0.80
N VAL A 235 -4.45 -13.91 -0.60
CA VAL A 235 -3.42 -14.26 -1.59
C VAL A 235 -2.28 -14.98 -0.85
N PRO A 236 -2.46 -16.27 -0.49
CA PRO A 236 -1.50 -17.02 0.29
C PRO A 236 -0.25 -17.36 -0.54
N PHE A 237 0.92 -17.00 -0.02
CA PHE A 237 2.21 -17.36 -0.56
C PHE A 237 3.09 -17.93 0.56
N VAL A 238 3.62 -19.15 0.38
CA VAL A 238 4.42 -19.86 1.39
C VAL A 238 3.75 -19.83 2.78
N LEU A 239 2.42 -20.01 2.82
CA LEU A 239 1.63 -20.02 4.04
C LEU A 239 1.57 -21.44 4.60
N SER A 240 2.10 -21.64 5.82
CA SER A 240 2.02 -22.94 6.50
C SER A 240 0.61 -23.23 6.99
N ASP A 241 0.26 -24.53 7.13
CA ASP A 241 -1.05 -24.94 7.66
C ASP A 241 -1.26 -24.42 9.10
N ALA A 242 -0.21 -24.35 9.92
CA ALA A 242 -0.28 -23.80 11.26
C ALA A 242 -0.65 -22.30 11.23
N ALA A 243 0.10 -21.48 10.48
CA ALA A 243 -0.19 -20.04 10.35
C ALA A 243 -1.57 -19.80 9.75
N LYS A 244 -1.99 -20.63 8.77
CA LYS A 244 -3.35 -20.56 8.20
C LYS A 244 -4.41 -20.83 9.27
N ALA A 245 -4.18 -21.82 10.14
CA ALA A 245 -5.11 -22.14 11.22
C ALA A 245 -5.22 -20.99 12.22
N ASP A 246 -4.10 -20.33 12.55
CA ASP A 246 -4.05 -19.19 13.47
C ASP A 246 -4.83 -18.00 12.88
N TYR A 247 -4.61 -17.65 11.61
CA TYR A 247 -5.37 -16.60 10.93
C TYR A 247 -6.88 -16.89 10.88
N LEU A 248 -7.26 -18.13 10.59
CA LEU A 248 -8.68 -18.54 10.62
C LEU A 248 -9.26 -18.47 12.03
N ALA A 249 -8.50 -18.78 13.08
CA ALA A 249 -8.94 -18.65 14.46
C ALA A 249 -9.21 -17.18 14.82
N VAL A 250 -8.34 -16.26 14.42
CA VAL A 250 -8.56 -14.80 14.58
C VAL A 250 -9.86 -14.38 13.90
N LEU A 251 -10.09 -14.81 12.65
CA LEU A 251 -11.29 -14.41 11.91
C LEU A 251 -12.57 -15.04 12.45
N ARG A 252 -12.53 -16.24 13.05
CA ARG A 252 -13.70 -16.82 13.71
C ARG A 252 -14.14 -16.01 14.95
N THR A 253 -13.17 -15.39 15.64
CA THR A 253 -13.43 -14.62 16.86
C THR A 253 -13.71 -13.14 16.57
N HIS A 254 -12.99 -12.55 15.64
CA HIS A 254 -12.99 -11.10 15.39
C HIS A 254 -13.47 -10.70 13.98
N GLY A 255 -13.76 -11.66 13.12
CA GLY A 255 -14.18 -11.41 11.73
C GLY A 255 -15.52 -10.68 11.62
N GLY A 256 -16.41 -10.84 12.61
CA GLY A 256 -17.69 -10.12 12.65
C GLY A 256 -17.52 -8.61 12.72
N ASN A 257 -16.61 -8.11 13.57
CA ASN A 257 -16.30 -6.68 13.66
C ASN A 257 -15.66 -6.16 12.37
N LEU A 258 -14.78 -6.96 11.75
CA LEU A 258 -14.19 -6.62 10.47
C LEU A 258 -15.25 -6.55 9.37
N ALA A 259 -16.19 -7.50 9.34
CA ALA A 259 -17.29 -7.50 8.36
C ALA A 259 -18.16 -6.26 8.49
N GLN A 260 -18.48 -5.81 9.72
CA GLN A 260 -19.21 -4.56 9.96
C GLN A 260 -18.43 -3.33 9.45
N SER A 261 -17.13 -3.29 9.71
CA SER A 261 -16.27 -2.19 9.23
C SER A 261 -16.20 -2.16 7.70
N CYS A 262 -16.01 -3.31 7.04
CA CYS A 262 -16.02 -3.43 5.59
C CYS A 262 -17.41 -3.07 5.01
N ALA A 263 -18.49 -3.43 5.69
CA ALA A 263 -19.84 -3.10 5.28
C ALA A 263 -20.10 -1.59 5.32
N LYS A 264 -19.66 -0.90 6.38
CA LYS A 264 -19.72 0.57 6.49
C LYS A 264 -18.90 1.29 5.43
N ALA A 265 -17.72 0.73 5.10
CA ALA A 265 -16.83 1.30 4.09
C ALA A 265 -17.22 0.94 2.65
N GLY A 266 -18.20 0.05 2.42
CA GLY A 266 -18.58 -0.42 1.09
C GLY A 266 -17.55 -1.37 0.43
N GLU A 267 -16.68 -2.01 1.20
CA GLU A 267 -15.61 -2.90 0.73
C GLU A 267 -16.15 -4.28 0.33
N THR A 268 -16.86 -4.35 -0.80
CA THR A 268 -17.56 -5.56 -1.26
C THR A 268 -16.62 -6.75 -1.51
N ALA A 269 -15.41 -6.51 -2.00
CA ALA A 269 -14.43 -7.56 -2.26
C ALA A 269 -13.97 -8.24 -0.95
N ALA A 270 -13.69 -7.45 0.10
CA ALA A 270 -13.32 -7.98 1.42
C ALA A 270 -14.47 -8.76 2.06
N LEU A 271 -15.71 -8.25 1.97
CA LEU A 271 -16.90 -8.96 2.44
C LEU A 271 -17.11 -10.29 1.72
N THR A 272 -17.02 -10.30 0.39
CA THR A 272 -17.16 -11.51 -0.42
C THR A 272 -16.14 -12.57 0.00
N PHE A 273 -14.90 -12.14 0.22
CA PHE A 273 -13.84 -13.05 0.67
C PHE A 273 -14.11 -13.59 2.08
N LEU A 274 -14.45 -12.74 3.06
CA LEU A 274 -14.80 -13.16 4.44
C LEU A 274 -15.95 -14.17 4.46
N LEU A 275 -16.98 -13.92 3.67
CA LEU A 275 -18.13 -14.82 3.53
C LEU A 275 -17.71 -16.18 2.92
N SER A 276 -16.79 -16.17 1.96
CA SER A 276 -16.28 -17.38 1.32
C SER A 276 -15.48 -18.29 2.26
N LEU A 277 -14.85 -17.71 3.29
CA LEU A 277 -14.10 -18.46 4.31
C LEU A 277 -15.01 -19.25 5.27
N GLY A 278 -16.31 -18.90 5.35
CA GLY A 278 -17.26 -19.55 6.26
C GLY A 278 -16.93 -19.36 7.73
N VAL A 279 -16.25 -18.27 8.08
CA VAL A 279 -15.84 -17.93 9.46
C VAL A 279 -16.84 -17.05 10.20
N LEU A 280 -17.79 -16.42 9.48
CA LEU A 280 -18.80 -15.54 10.05
C LEU A 280 -20.03 -16.33 10.50
N SER A 281 -20.53 -16.02 11.69
CA SER A 281 -21.83 -16.51 12.17
C SER A 281 -23.00 -15.78 11.48
N ALA A 282 -24.21 -16.33 11.59
CA ALA A 282 -25.41 -15.64 11.11
C ALA A 282 -25.60 -14.26 11.79
N ALA A 283 -25.31 -14.18 13.09
CA ALA A 283 -25.38 -12.92 13.84
C ALA A 283 -24.37 -11.88 13.31
N ASP A 284 -23.15 -12.29 12.94
CA ASP A 284 -22.16 -11.40 12.35
C ASP A 284 -22.62 -10.84 11.00
N VAL A 285 -23.23 -11.69 10.17
CA VAL A 285 -23.78 -11.27 8.87
C VAL A 285 -24.94 -10.29 9.06
N ASP A 286 -25.85 -10.55 10.02
CA ASP A 286 -26.96 -9.65 10.32
C ASP A 286 -26.47 -8.28 10.85
N ALA A 287 -25.45 -8.27 11.72
CA ALA A 287 -24.83 -7.06 12.22
C ALA A 287 -24.14 -6.26 11.08
N ALA A 288 -23.46 -6.95 10.16
CA ALA A 288 -22.87 -6.32 9.00
C ALA A 288 -23.93 -5.75 8.04
N CYS A 289 -25.07 -6.43 7.84
CA CYS A 289 -26.22 -5.91 7.09
C CYS A 289 -26.77 -4.63 7.70
N THR A 290 -26.89 -4.56 9.02
CA THR A 290 -27.32 -3.36 9.74
C THR A 290 -26.34 -2.22 9.50
N SER A 291 -25.03 -2.49 9.65
CA SER A 291 -23.97 -1.51 9.39
C SER A 291 -23.97 -0.99 7.95
N ALA A 292 -24.21 -1.86 6.95
CA ALA A 292 -24.33 -1.45 5.55
C ALA A 292 -25.53 -0.55 5.29
N ARG A 293 -26.69 -0.82 5.94
CA ARG A 293 -27.90 0.01 5.83
C ARG A 293 -27.70 1.39 6.44
N GLU A 294 -27.14 1.45 7.66
CA GLU A 294 -26.85 2.70 8.34
C GLU A 294 -25.89 3.61 7.57
N ALA A 295 -24.94 3.00 6.84
CA ALA A 295 -23.97 3.70 6.01
C ALA A 295 -24.42 3.87 4.54
N GLU A 296 -25.65 3.50 4.20
CA GLU A 296 -26.24 3.58 2.84
C GLU A 296 -25.43 2.82 1.76
N GLN A 297 -24.70 1.76 2.15
CA GLN A 297 -23.84 0.97 1.26
C GLN A 297 -24.64 -0.14 0.57
N THR A 298 -25.39 0.19 -0.46
CA THR A 298 -26.29 -0.73 -1.17
C THR A 298 -25.58 -1.94 -1.79
N ALA A 299 -24.39 -1.74 -2.35
CA ALA A 299 -23.60 -2.83 -2.94
C ALA A 299 -23.14 -3.83 -1.87
N ALA A 300 -22.63 -3.37 -0.73
CA ALA A 300 -22.24 -4.21 0.40
C ALA A 300 -23.44 -4.98 0.97
N LEU A 301 -24.58 -4.32 1.12
CA LEU A 301 -25.82 -4.94 1.57
C LEU A 301 -26.28 -6.05 0.62
N SER A 302 -26.21 -5.84 -0.69
CA SER A 302 -26.54 -6.86 -1.69
C SER A 302 -25.68 -8.12 -1.57
N VAL A 303 -24.36 -7.95 -1.37
CA VAL A 303 -23.42 -9.06 -1.15
C VAL A 303 -23.81 -9.86 0.09
N LEU A 304 -24.06 -9.18 1.21
CA LEU A 304 -24.42 -9.82 2.48
C LEU A 304 -25.75 -10.58 2.41
N LEU A 305 -26.80 -9.97 1.83
CA LEU A 305 -28.11 -10.61 1.68
C LEU A 305 -28.07 -11.83 0.75
N SER A 306 -27.27 -11.77 -0.33
CA SER A 306 -27.05 -12.91 -1.22
C SER A 306 -26.41 -14.11 -0.51
N ALA A 307 -25.51 -13.86 0.44
CA ALA A 307 -24.88 -14.89 1.25
C ALA A 307 -25.86 -15.48 2.27
N ALA A 308 -26.64 -14.63 2.96
CA ALA A 308 -27.67 -15.06 3.93
C ALA A 308 -28.73 -15.98 3.26
N GLY A 309 -29.19 -15.62 2.05
CA GLY A 309 -30.13 -16.44 1.27
C GLY A 309 -29.61 -17.84 0.90
N LYS A 310 -28.33 -17.95 0.57
CA LYS A 310 -27.69 -19.24 0.28
C LYS A 310 -27.57 -20.14 1.50
N THR A 311 -27.39 -19.57 2.68
CA THR A 311 -27.31 -20.32 3.94
C THR A 311 -28.66 -20.87 4.35
N GLN A 312 -29.75 -20.10 4.17
CA GLN A 312 -31.11 -20.55 4.45
C GLN A 312 -31.59 -21.64 3.48
N SER A 313 -31.23 -21.58 2.20
CA SER A 313 -31.62 -22.60 1.22
C SER A 313 -30.94 -23.95 1.48
N LYS A 314 -29.69 -23.97 1.95
CA LYS A 314 -29.00 -25.20 2.36
C LYS A 314 -29.59 -25.84 3.63
N GLY A 315 -30.14 -25.04 4.54
CA GLY A 315 -30.85 -25.54 5.73
C GLY A 315 -32.20 -26.18 5.42
N ARG A 316 -32.92 -25.67 4.42
CA ARG A 316 -34.22 -26.20 4.02
C ARG A 316 -34.16 -27.53 3.23
N ALA A 317 -33.03 -27.76 2.51
CA ALA A 317 -32.85 -29.01 1.73
C ALA A 317 -32.61 -30.25 2.63
N LYS A 318 -32.26 -30.08 3.92
CA LYS A 318 -32.03 -31.20 4.86
C LYS A 318 -33.24 -31.65 5.65
N SER A 319 -34.40 -31.01 5.47
CA SER A 319 -35.64 -31.36 6.23
C SER A 319 -36.71 -32.09 5.42
N PHE A 320 -36.35 -32.65 4.23
CA PHE A 320 -37.22 -33.52 3.45
C PHE A 320 -36.56 -34.87 3.22
N GLU A 321 -36.36 -35.65 4.26
CA GLU A 321 -36.33 -37.13 4.20
C GLU A 321 -37.36 -37.64 5.22
N LEU A 322 -38.45 -38.16 4.64
CA LEU A 322 -39.46 -38.96 5.28
C LEU A 322 -38.93 -40.34 5.62
#